data_5713fd3ebb04f779512260c16033f7a4
#
_entry.id   5713fd3ebb04f779512260c16033f7a4
#
_cell.length_a   1.000
_cell.length_b   1.000
_cell.length_c   1.000
_cell.angle_alpha   90.00
_cell.angle_beta   90.00
_cell.angle_gamma   90.00
#
_symmetry.space_group_name_H-M   'P 1'
#
loop_
_entity.id
_entity.type
_entity.pdbx_description
1 polymer ?
#
loop_
_entity_poly.entity_id
_entity_poly.type
_entity_poly.pdbx_seq_one_letter_code
_entity_poly.pdbx_strand_id
1 'polypeptide(L)'
;MSEVSLSQSITVCRTLRHTVSLAGQVSARNGIGAGTLIGIWQRRLSAKTPLVGAGNVETLVSCGRGGRGLGVGVKLYKDLHDRLSGFVGLEVAQMRPTRSNSLAIIPGANIGFTFQVAPRIYSRLQYAVNLSGGLSSEVWWISEKGERSCRLHCRLSNLGEVFLTTRFESTVDWAWLNPFRPPSSAGPECHKCPEWVDPADEEEGGDLLATQNRGRVSVSVGCNSYDLFEARLGVNCILSELTRLSGEISASWMQGIGLKLGLHRGGQSYSLPIRLSDNRDLAALGYGTIIPILIFGVVRSLVYDPWMRQQIRRLQEVRRRRLRDQLQQLRGEAMATQALMQHASTRVASAEKAVKGLVIVKALYGQLRPGNPAVPPEPDDGGPLCLDVTAPLQVAVENHQLRLPPGRWADLQGFYDPCAGLTTASAGGLLPMTRRLLFVAYSFNGLHHEVVVDETQGLAIPMAKHRVAAHAR
;
A
#
# COMPACT_ATOMS: atom_id res chain seq x y z
N MET A 1 0.96 -6.28 38.42
CA MET A 1 1.27 -4.83 38.47
C MET A 1 1.07 -4.26 37.07
N SER A 2 0.07 -3.41 36.89
CA SER A 2 -0.23 -2.80 35.58
C SER A 2 0.61 -1.55 35.37
N GLU A 3 1.31 -1.48 34.26
CA GLU A 3 2.09 -0.31 33.85
C GLU A 3 1.48 0.26 32.57
N VAL A 4 0.90 1.44 32.67
CA VAL A 4 0.41 2.19 31.52
C VAL A 4 1.57 2.93 30.88
N SER A 5 1.77 2.82 29.58
CA SER A 5 2.83 3.52 28.88
C SER A 5 2.31 4.28 27.66
N LEU A 6 2.85 5.47 27.48
CA LEU A 6 2.70 6.31 26.32
C LEU A 6 4.06 6.56 25.72
N SER A 7 4.24 6.30 24.45
CA SER A 7 5.47 6.66 23.74
C SER A 7 5.14 7.42 22.45
N GLN A 8 6.02 8.34 22.12
CA GLN A 8 5.95 9.14 20.90
C GLN A 8 7.33 9.21 20.27
N SER A 9 7.42 9.02 18.97
CA SER A 9 8.63 9.22 18.19
C SER A 9 8.37 10.17 17.03
N ILE A 10 9.30 11.09 16.81
CA ILE A 10 9.24 12.11 15.75
C ILE A 10 10.59 12.12 15.05
N THR A 11 10.59 12.04 13.73
CA THR A 11 11.79 12.30 12.93
C THR A 11 11.87 13.80 12.69
N VAL A 12 12.85 14.44 13.31
CA VAL A 12 13.02 15.91 13.27
C VAL A 12 13.66 16.35 11.95
N CYS A 13 14.65 15.58 11.47
CA CYS A 13 15.36 15.89 10.23
C CYS A 13 15.71 14.59 9.51
N ARG A 14 15.49 14.55 8.20
CA ARG A 14 15.90 13.46 7.34
C ARG A 14 16.55 14.01 6.08
N THR A 15 17.82 13.74 5.92
CA THR A 15 18.60 14.02 4.71
C THR A 15 19.14 12.72 4.12
N LEU A 16 19.76 12.78 2.96
CA LEU A 16 20.38 11.59 2.33
C LEU A 16 21.43 10.92 3.21
N ARG A 17 22.09 11.69 4.10
CA ARG A 17 23.19 11.19 4.94
C ARG A 17 22.90 11.19 6.43
N HIS A 18 21.94 11.98 6.87
CA HIS A 18 21.65 12.17 8.29
C HIS A 18 20.17 11.97 8.58
N THR A 19 19.88 11.28 9.67
CA THR A 19 18.53 11.19 10.23
C THR A 19 18.61 11.52 11.72
N VAL A 20 17.79 12.47 12.16
CA VAL A 20 17.65 12.82 13.57
C VAL A 20 16.24 12.50 14.01
N SER A 21 16.11 11.67 15.02
CA SER A 21 14.83 11.27 15.61
C SER A 21 14.83 11.54 17.10
N LEU A 22 13.69 12.01 17.60
CA LEU A 22 13.44 12.22 19.01
C LEU A 22 12.33 11.29 19.44
N ALA A 23 12.53 10.53 20.50
CA ALA A 23 11.53 9.64 21.08
C ALA A 23 11.36 9.95 22.56
N GLY A 24 10.11 10.04 23.00
CA GLY A 24 9.75 10.20 24.40
C GLY A 24 8.87 9.04 24.85
N GLN A 25 9.10 8.56 26.06
CA GLN A 25 8.25 7.56 26.69
C GLN A 25 7.93 8.01 28.11
N VAL A 26 6.66 7.94 28.45
CA VAL A 26 6.17 8.14 29.81
C VAL A 26 5.48 6.87 30.25
N SER A 27 5.81 6.39 31.43
CA SER A 27 5.13 5.22 32.01
C SER A 27 4.72 5.53 33.45
N ALA A 28 3.62 4.93 33.87
CA ALA A 28 3.13 5.02 35.22
C ALA A 28 2.85 3.61 35.76
N ARG A 29 3.46 3.31 36.90
CA ARG A 29 3.29 2.02 37.57
C ARG A 29 2.98 2.28 39.05
N ASN A 30 1.84 1.83 39.54
CA ASN A 30 1.42 1.99 40.92
C ASN A 30 1.50 3.45 41.44
N GLY A 31 1.10 4.41 40.62
CA GLY A 31 1.16 5.83 40.99
C GLY A 31 2.55 6.48 40.87
N ILE A 32 3.58 5.72 40.53
CA ILE A 32 4.94 6.25 40.30
C ILE A 32 5.12 6.42 38.79
N GLY A 33 5.34 7.69 38.39
CA GLY A 33 5.63 8.04 37.00
C GLY A 33 7.12 7.95 36.69
N ALA A 34 7.45 7.40 35.55
CA ALA A 34 8.80 7.43 34.97
C ALA A 34 8.71 7.99 33.54
N GLY A 35 9.69 8.79 33.16
CA GLY A 35 9.76 9.35 31.81
C GLY A 35 11.18 9.23 31.26
N THR A 36 11.28 8.93 29.96
CA THR A 36 12.56 8.91 29.25
C THR A 36 12.43 9.67 27.95
N LEU A 37 13.45 10.47 27.64
CA LEU A 37 13.63 11.14 26.36
C LEU A 37 14.85 10.56 25.68
N ILE A 38 14.74 10.19 24.42
CA ILE A 38 15.80 9.56 23.65
C ILE A 38 15.98 10.34 22.35
N GLY A 39 17.19 10.86 22.15
CA GLY A 39 17.62 11.44 20.88
C GLY A 39 18.47 10.43 20.11
N ILE A 40 18.16 10.19 18.87
CA ILE A 40 18.91 9.29 18.00
C ILE A 40 19.38 10.07 16.78
N TRP A 41 20.68 10.10 16.57
CA TRP A 41 21.29 10.64 15.37
C TRP A 41 21.96 9.52 14.59
N GLN A 42 21.53 9.31 13.36
CA GLN A 42 22.09 8.31 12.45
C GLN A 42 22.79 9.02 11.30
N ARG A 43 23.99 8.58 10.98
CA ARG A 43 24.78 9.08 9.85
C ARG A 43 25.25 7.94 8.97
N ARG A 44 24.96 8.03 7.67
CA ARG A 44 25.57 7.14 6.66
C ARG A 44 26.99 7.57 6.36
N LEU A 45 27.94 6.64 6.50
CA LEU A 45 29.35 6.84 6.17
C LEU A 45 29.59 6.50 4.70
N SER A 46 30.48 7.27 4.05
CA SER A 46 30.90 7.00 2.68
C SER A 46 31.94 5.89 2.63
N ALA A 47 32.03 5.16 1.51
CA ALA A 47 33.06 4.17 1.26
C ALA A 47 34.50 4.73 1.39
N LYS A 48 34.67 6.06 1.24
CA LYS A 48 35.94 6.78 1.40
C LYS A 48 36.32 7.08 2.85
N THR A 49 35.51 6.70 3.85
CA THR A 49 35.80 6.96 5.26
C THR A 49 36.95 6.06 5.69
N PRO A 50 38.08 6.59 6.14
CA PRO A 50 39.21 5.78 6.57
C PRO A 50 38.81 4.93 7.79
N LEU A 51 39.34 3.71 7.89
CA LEU A 51 39.10 2.70 8.94
C LEU A 51 37.74 1.98 8.88
N VAL A 52 36.65 2.61 8.45
CA VAL A 52 35.29 2.03 8.54
C VAL A 52 34.73 1.66 7.17
N GLY A 53 35.02 2.41 6.13
CA GLY A 53 34.41 2.23 4.81
C GLY A 53 32.92 2.62 4.81
N ALA A 54 32.11 1.98 3.96
CA ALA A 54 30.67 2.16 3.96
C ALA A 54 30.04 1.57 5.20
N GLY A 55 29.18 2.32 5.88
CA GLY A 55 28.52 1.89 7.09
C GLY A 55 27.58 2.96 7.66
N ASN A 56 27.03 2.70 8.84
CA ASN A 56 26.18 3.64 9.56
C ASN A 56 26.68 3.85 10.97
N VAL A 57 26.72 5.10 11.40
CA VAL A 57 26.93 5.45 12.82
C VAL A 57 25.63 5.90 13.41
N GLU A 58 25.28 5.36 14.55
CA GLU A 58 24.13 5.74 15.35
C GLU A 58 24.61 6.26 16.69
N THR A 59 24.28 7.49 17.02
CA THR A 59 24.53 8.07 18.33
C THR A 59 23.19 8.22 19.06
N LEU A 60 23.14 7.70 20.28
CA LEU A 60 21.96 7.70 21.12
C LEU A 60 22.27 8.50 22.38
N VAL A 61 21.40 9.44 22.70
CA VAL A 61 21.42 10.18 23.97
C VAL A 61 20.10 9.96 24.67
N SER A 62 20.11 9.45 25.87
CA SER A 62 18.91 9.22 26.67
C SER A 62 18.98 10.00 27.99
N CYS A 63 17.84 10.57 28.38
CA CYS A 63 17.67 11.21 29.68
C CYS A 63 16.36 10.72 30.29
N GLY A 64 16.37 10.32 31.55
CA GLY A 64 15.16 9.81 32.18
C GLY A 64 15.13 9.96 33.70
N ARG A 65 13.88 9.97 34.21
CA ARG A 65 13.59 9.94 35.66
C ARG A 65 13.00 8.56 36.00
N GLY A 66 13.30 8.03 37.16
CA GLY A 66 12.81 6.71 37.60
C GLY A 66 13.85 5.60 37.53
N GLY A 67 15.11 5.92 37.90
CA GLY A 67 16.21 4.94 37.98
C GLY A 67 17.15 4.90 36.79
N ARG A 68 16.76 5.49 35.64
CA ARG A 68 17.61 5.67 34.47
C ARG A 68 17.99 7.14 34.35
N GLY A 69 19.24 7.47 34.63
CA GLY A 69 19.79 8.81 34.46
C GLY A 69 20.11 9.16 33.02
N LEU A 70 21.19 9.92 32.84
CA LEU A 70 21.70 10.26 31.50
C LEU A 70 22.41 9.02 30.92
N GLY A 71 22.15 8.73 29.65
CA GLY A 71 22.84 7.68 28.90
C GLY A 71 23.30 8.21 27.56
N VAL A 72 24.50 7.85 27.16
CA VAL A 72 25.07 8.16 25.86
C VAL A 72 25.58 6.86 25.25
N GLY A 73 25.22 6.60 24.00
CA GLY A 73 25.68 5.42 23.28
C GLY A 73 26.07 5.75 21.85
N VAL A 74 27.05 5.06 21.32
CA VAL A 74 27.47 5.12 19.94
C VAL A 74 27.52 3.71 19.39
N LYS A 75 26.85 3.47 18.27
CA LYS A 75 26.87 2.20 17.55
C LYS A 75 27.37 2.42 16.13
N LEU A 76 28.26 1.56 15.71
CA LEU A 76 28.81 1.51 14.39
C LEU A 76 28.37 0.23 13.71
N TYR A 77 27.68 0.37 12.58
CA TYR A 77 27.24 -0.73 11.74
C TYR A 77 28.08 -0.75 10.48
N LYS A 78 28.53 -1.94 10.08
CA LYS A 78 29.31 -2.15 8.87
C LYS A 78 28.86 -3.42 8.16
N ASP A 79 28.65 -3.32 6.85
CA ASP A 79 28.46 -4.48 5.99
C ASP A 79 29.84 -5.05 5.67
N LEU A 80 30.12 -6.24 6.16
CA LEU A 80 31.40 -6.93 5.99
C LEU A 80 31.43 -7.71 4.68
N HIS A 81 30.29 -8.24 4.30
CA HIS A 81 30.06 -9.01 3.07
C HIS A 81 28.57 -8.91 2.68
N ASP A 82 28.21 -9.25 1.45
CA ASP A 82 26.79 -9.20 0.97
C ASP A 82 25.79 -9.92 1.88
N ARG A 83 26.26 -10.92 2.64
CA ARG A 83 25.44 -11.72 3.56
C ARG A 83 25.80 -11.57 5.04
N LEU A 84 26.77 -10.72 5.36
CA LEU A 84 27.28 -10.56 6.72
C LEU A 84 27.40 -9.08 7.06
N SER A 85 26.66 -8.63 8.07
CA SER A 85 26.82 -7.32 8.67
C SER A 85 27.21 -7.44 10.14
N GLY A 86 28.05 -6.55 10.59
CA GLY A 86 28.48 -6.48 11.98
C GLY A 86 28.17 -5.12 12.59
N PHE A 87 28.06 -5.09 13.91
CA PHE A 87 28.00 -3.84 14.65
C PHE A 87 28.81 -3.91 15.94
N VAL A 88 29.35 -2.77 16.32
CA VAL A 88 30.00 -2.55 17.60
C VAL A 88 29.38 -1.33 18.24
N GLY A 89 29.03 -1.41 19.49
CA GLY A 89 28.45 -0.30 20.24
C GLY A 89 29.15 -0.11 21.58
N LEU A 90 29.29 1.14 21.98
CA LEU A 90 29.71 1.56 23.30
C LEU A 90 28.60 2.39 23.90
N GLU A 91 28.27 2.13 25.14
CA GLU A 91 27.25 2.87 25.87
C GLU A 91 27.76 3.21 27.29
N VAL A 92 27.35 4.36 27.76
CA VAL A 92 27.59 4.78 29.13
C VAL A 92 26.27 5.22 29.70
N ALA A 93 25.81 4.58 30.74
CA ALA A 93 24.55 4.90 31.40
C ALA A 93 24.80 5.30 32.85
N GLN A 94 24.13 6.35 33.27
CA GLN A 94 24.11 6.79 34.65
C GLN A 94 22.93 6.13 35.36
N MET A 95 23.18 5.38 36.39
CA MET A 95 22.15 4.76 37.22
C MET A 95 22.20 5.32 38.65
N ARG A 96 21.01 5.52 39.20
CA ARG A 96 20.85 5.82 40.62
C ARG A 96 20.41 4.54 41.35
N PRO A 97 21.30 3.88 42.10
CA PRO A 97 20.91 2.71 42.89
C PRO A 97 19.82 3.12 43.90
N THR A 98 18.82 2.26 44.07
CA THR A 98 17.64 2.51 44.92
C THR A 98 17.95 2.73 46.40
N ARG A 99 19.17 2.40 46.83
CA ARG A 99 19.57 2.50 48.24
C ARG A 99 20.71 3.48 48.53
N SER A 100 21.29 4.12 47.53
CA SER A 100 22.34 5.12 47.71
C SER A 100 22.06 6.38 46.91
N ASN A 101 22.40 7.53 47.46
CA ASN A 101 22.34 8.82 46.80
C ASN A 101 23.50 9.02 45.78
N SER A 102 24.39 8.07 45.64
CA SER A 102 25.53 8.13 44.72
C SER A 102 25.10 7.76 43.31
N LEU A 103 25.51 8.56 42.35
CA LEU A 103 25.38 8.30 40.94
C LEU A 103 26.43 7.28 40.50
N ALA A 104 26.02 6.13 40.01
CA ALA A 104 26.93 5.14 39.45
C ALA A 104 26.95 5.30 37.92
N ILE A 105 28.15 5.35 37.36
CA ILE A 105 28.37 5.34 35.90
C ILE A 105 28.69 3.90 35.53
N ILE A 106 27.84 3.37 34.63
CA ILE A 106 27.98 1.97 34.17
C ILE A 106 28.36 2.00 32.68
N PRO A 107 29.60 1.63 32.37
CA PRO A 107 30.00 1.43 30.98
C PRO A 107 29.39 0.12 30.45
N GLY A 108 29.02 0.11 29.19
CA GLY A 108 28.58 -1.06 28.49
C GLY A 108 29.17 -1.10 27.07
N ALA A 109 29.45 -2.29 26.62
CA ALA A 109 29.85 -2.54 25.23
C ALA A 109 29.00 -3.64 24.63
N ASN A 110 28.67 -3.51 23.36
CA ASN A 110 27.96 -4.55 22.64
C ASN A 110 28.61 -4.79 21.27
N ILE A 111 28.69 -6.06 20.91
CA ILE A 111 29.18 -6.50 19.62
C ILE A 111 28.19 -7.51 19.07
N GLY A 112 27.90 -7.44 17.77
CA GLY A 112 27.01 -8.40 17.16
C GLY A 112 27.23 -8.53 15.67
N PHE A 113 26.82 -9.67 15.19
CA PHE A 113 26.88 -10.05 13.79
C PHE A 113 25.50 -10.51 13.34
N THR A 114 25.10 -10.09 12.16
CA THR A 114 23.90 -10.58 11.50
C THR A 114 24.35 -11.22 10.19
N PHE A 115 23.94 -12.45 9.96
CA PHE A 115 24.29 -13.17 8.74
C PHE A 115 23.08 -13.85 8.14
N GLN A 116 23.04 -13.89 6.83
CA GLN A 116 22.03 -14.58 6.06
C GLN A 116 22.48 -16.01 5.79
N VAL A 117 21.88 -16.97 6.53
CA VAL A 117 22.21 -18.40 6.42
C VAL A 117 21.70 -18.97 5.10
N ALA A 118 20.48 -18.56 4.70
CA ALA A 118 19.82 -18.94 3.47
C ALA A 118 19.01 -17.75 2.93
N PRO A 119 18.51 -17.78 1.70
CA PRO A 119 17.80 -16.66 1.08
C PRO A 119 16.68 -16.05 1.94
N ARG A 120 16.14 -16.80 2.92
CA ARG A 120 15.00 -16.39 3.77
C ARG A 120 15.24 -16.61 5.24
N ILE A 121 16.43 -17.08 5.61
CA ILE A 121 16.80 -17.37 7.00
C ILE A 121 17.97 -16.46 7.38
N TYR A 122 17.74 -15.70 8.42
CA TYR A 122 18.73 -14.78 8.99
C TYR A 122 19.04 -15.22 10.40
N SER A 123 20.27 -15.02 10.81
CA SER A 123 20.70 -15.23 12.18
C SER A 123 21.47 -14.03 12.68
N ARG A 124 21.25 -13.68 13.94
CA ARG A 124 21.97 -12.63 14.64
C ARG A 124 22.57 -13.22 15.90
N LEU A 125 23.85 -12.98 16.12
CA LEU A 125 24.55 -13.26 17.36
C LEU A 125 25.03 -11.94 17.95
N GLN A 126 24.71 -11.69 19.20
CA GLN A 126 25.08 -10.47 19.88
C GLN A 126 25.59 -10.80 21.30
N TYR A 127 26.69 -10.16 21.69
CA TYR A 127 27.18 -10.18 23.05
C TYR A 127 27.19 -8.77 23.62
N ALA A 128 26.60 -8.59 24.77
CA ALA A 128 26.55 -7.32 25.48
C ALA A 128 27.26 -7.44 26.86
N VAL A 129 28.21 -6.53 27.10
CA VAL A 129 28.91 -6.41 28.35
C VAL A 129 28.29 -5.25 29.12
N ASN A 130 27.30 -5.55 29.93
CA ASN A 130 26.72 -4.63 30.92
C ASN A 130 26.08 -5.46 32.04
N LEU A 131 25.55 -4.80 33.09
CA LEU A 131 24.94 -5.48 34.25
C LEU A 131 23.83 -6.48 33.89
N SER A 132 23.05 -6.21 32.88
CA SER A 132 21.99 -7.09 32.40
C SER A 132 22.29 -7.68 31.02
N GLY A 133 23.53 -7.60 30.59
CA GLY A 133 24.00 -8.09 29.30
C GLY A 133 24.09 -9.60 29.25
N GLY A 134 24.71 -10.09 28.19
CA GLY A 134 24.91 -11.50 27.95
C GLY A 134 24.95 -11.83 26.47
N LEU A 135 25.00 -13.11 26.19
CA LEU A 135 24.94 -13.66 24.83
C LEU A 135 23.49 -13.78 24.40
N SER A 136 23.15 -13.23 23.23
CA SER A 136 21.85 -13.44 22.60
C SER A 136 22.01 -13.95 21.18
N SER A 137 21.24 -14.96 20.85
CA SER A 137 21.14 -15.52 19.50
C SER A 137 19.69 -15.41 19.04
N GLU A 138 19.50 -14.91 17.84
CA GLU A 138 18.20 -14.76 17.23
C GLU A 138 18.27 -15.35 15.83
N VAL A 139 17.33 -16.23 15.51
CA VAL A 139 17.17 -16.80 14.17
C VAL A 139 15.76 -16.49 13.70
N TRP A 140 15.62 -15.94 12.51
CA TRP A 140 14.30 -15.68 11.94
C TRP A 140 14.20 -16.11 10.50
N TRP A 141 13.04 -16.62 10.19
CA TRP A 141 12.63 -17.02 8.85
C TRP A 141 11.47 -16.15 8.37
N ILE A 142 11.49 -15.79 7.09
CA ILE A 142 10.45 -14.99 6.45
C ILE A 142 9.99 -15.71 5.18
N SER A 143 8.66 -15.86 4.99
CA SER A 143 8.07 -16.42 3.77
C SER A 143 8.32 -15.51 2.55
N GLU A 144 8.21 -16.06 1.34
CA GLU A 144 8.37 -15.33 0.06
C GLU A 144 7.53 -14.06 -0.02
N LYS A 145 6.26 -14.18 0.33
CA LYS A 145 5.31 -13.06 0.31
C LYS A 145 5.39 -12.17 1.56
N GLY A 146 6.29 -12.46 2.49
CA GLY A 146 6.36 -11.73 3.76
C GLY A 146 5.17 -11.94 4.71
N GLU A 147 4.25 -12.85 4.35
CA GLU A 147 3.00 -13.07 5.08
C GLU A 147 3.20 -13.85 6.37
N ARG A 148 4.23 -14.66 6.44
CA ARG A 148 4.54 -15.51 7.60
C ARG A 148 5.97 -15.31 8.02
N SER A 149 6.19 -15.26 9.31
CA SER A 149 7.55 -15.24 9.89
C SER A 149 7.60 -16.09 11.14
N CYS A 150 8.75 -16.72 11.35
CA CYS A 150 9.06 -17.44 12.58
C CYS A 150 10.35 -16.88 13.14
N ARG A 151 10.37 -16.61 14.43
CA ARG A 151 11.53 -16.04 15.11
C ARG A 151 11.82 -16.86 16.37
N LEU A 152 13.04 -17.34 16.48
CA LEU A 152 13.58 -18.02 17.66
C LEU A 152 14.61 -17.08 18.29
N HIS A 153 14.42 -16.75 19.55
CA HIS A 153 15.34 -15.92 20.32
C HIS A 153 15.79 -16.68 21.57
N CYS A 154 17.08 -16.81 21.71
CA CYS A 154 17.74 -17.39 22.89
C CYS A 154 18.66 -16.32 23.48
N ARG A 155 18.58 -16.12 24.78
CA ARG A 155 19.47 -15.20 25.53
C ARG A 155 19.97 -15.86 26.77
N LEU A 156 21.29 -15.79 26.97
CA LEU A 156 21.98 -16.15 28.20
C LEU A 156 22.50 -14.88 28.84
N SER A 157 21.94 -14.49 29.97
CA SER A 157 22.37 -13.31 30.72
C SER A 157 23.72 -13.56 31.42
N ASN A 158 24.50 -12.51 31.64
CA ASN A 158 25.73 -12.57 32.44
C ASN A 158 25.47 -13.02 33.89
N LEU A 159 24.23 -12.97 34.36
CA LEU A 159 23.78 -13.45 35.67
C LEU A 159 23.38 -14.94 35.63
N GLY A 160 23.56 -15.64 34.52
CA GLY A 160 23.22 -17.04 34.38
C GLY A 160 21.75 -17.32 34.03
N GLU A 161 20.98 -16.28 33.77
CA GLU A 161 19.56 -16.42 33.39
C GLU A 161 19.44 -16.85 31.92
N VAL A 162 18.59 -17.84 31.64
CA VAL A 162 18.31 -18.32 30.31
C VAL A 162 16.91 -17.87 29.91
N PHE A 163 16.78 -17.28 28.71
CA PHE A 163 15.52 -16.92 28.07
C PHE A 163 15.45 -17.57 26.70
N LEU A 164 14.41 -18.34 26.46
CA LEU A 164 14.12 -18.93 25.16
C LEU A 164 12.73 -18.49 24.75
N THR A 165 12.60 -17.90 23.58
CA THR A 165 11.30 -17.45 23.08
C THR A 165 11.17 -17.81 21.60
N THR A 166 10.09 -18.46 21.25
CA THR A 166 9.70 -18.73 19.85
C THR A 166 8.48 -17.88 19.54
N ARG A 167 8.52 -17.15 18.43
CA ARG A 167 7.41 -16.31 17.96
C ARG A 167 7.09 -16.64 16.52
N PHE A 168 5.85 -16.98 16.28
CA PHE A 168 5.28 -17.18 14.96
C PHE A 168 4.31 -16.03 14.64
N GLU A 169 4.45 -15.43 13.47
CA GLU A 169 3.56 -14.38 12.98
C GLU A 169 2.99 -14.79 11.62
N SER A 170 1.71 -14.55 11.43
CA SER A 170 1.02 -14.75 10.14
C SER A 170 0.09 -13.59 9.86
N THR A 171 0.07 -13.15 8.60
CA THR A 171 -0.97 -12.24 8.15
C THR A 171 -2.26 -13.01 7.91
N VAL A 172 -3.35 -12.48 8.41
CA VAL A 172 -4.69 -13.06 8.26
C VAL A 172 -5.57 -12.03 7.57
N ASP A 173 -6.26 -12.44 6.54
CA ASP A 173 -7.30 -11.61 5.93
C ASP A 173 -8.60 -11.79 6.71
N TRP A 174 -9.03 -10.71 7.37
CA TRP A 174 -10.27 -10.67 8.16
C TRP A 174 -11.53 -10.55 7.29
N ALA A 175 -11.40 -10.63 5.98
CA ALA A 175 -12.53 -10.51 5.05
C ALA A 175 -13.62 -11.56 5.30
N TRP A 176 -13.26 -12.73 5.83
CA TRP A 176 -14.19 -13.80 6.18
C TRP A 176 -15.05 -13.50 7.41
N LEU A 177 -14.63 -12.57 8.26
CA LEU A 177 -15.42 -12.10 9.42
C LEU A 177 -16.47 -11.06 9.03
N ASN A 178 -16.52 -10.65 7.76
CA ASN A 178 -17.54 -9.71 7.28
C ASN A 178 -18.64 -10.46 6.53
N PRO A 179 -19.77 -10.86 7.20
CA PRO A 179 -20.84 -11.62 6.58
C PRO A 179 -21.59 -10.87 5.47
N PHE A 180 -21.33 -9.56 5.34
CA PHE A 180 -21.97 -8.70 4.34
C PHE A 180 -21.08 -8.38 3.13
N ARG A 181 -19.95 -9.06 3.00
CA ARG A 181 -19.13 -8.93 1.79
C ARG A 181 -19.85 -9.64 0.65
N PRO A 182 -20.19 -8.96 -0.47
CA PRO A 182 -20.60 -9.67 -1.67
C PRO A 182 -19.48 -10.65 -2.04
N PRO A 183 -19.81 -11.88 -2.51
CA PRO A 183 -18.82 -12.85 -2.89
C PRO A 183 -17.84 -12.16 -3.85
N SER A 184 -16.56 -12.14 -3.50
CA SER A 184 -15.53 -11.65 -4.41
C SER A 184 -15.64 -12.54 -5.63
N SER A 185 -16.05 -11.96 -6.74
CA SER A 185 -15.85 -12.57 -8.03
C SER A 185 -14.34 -12.72 -8.18
N ALA A 186 -13.82 -13.88 -7.82
CA ALA A 186 -12.50 -14.33 -8.21
C ALA A 186 -12.58 -14.52 -9.73
N GLY A 187 -12.50 -13.39 -10.44
CA GLY A 187 -12.23 -13.42 -11.88
C GLY A 187 -10.84 -14.02 -12.07
N PRO A 188 -10.65 -14.83 -13.11
CA PRO A 188 -9.33 -15.36 -13.44
C PRO A 188 -8.37 -14.19 -13.60
N GLU A 189 -7.18 -14.33 -13.04
CA GLU A 189 -6.07 -13.40 -13.16
C GLU A 189 -5.91 -13.00 -14.63
N CYS A 190 -6.27 -11.77 -14.95
CA CYS A 190 -6.07 -11.20 -16.26
C CYS A 190 -4.58 -10.87 -16.38
N HIS A 191 -3.79 -11.90 -16.76
CA HIS A 191 -2.44 -11.68 -17.23
C HIS A 191 -2.49 -10.93 -18.56
N LYS A 192 -2.05 -9.70 -18.57
CA LYS A 192 -1.87 -8.74 -19.67
C LYS A 192 -2.94 -7.64 -19.75
N CYS A 193 -2.90 -6.72 -18.79
CA CYS A 193 -3.30 -5.35 -19.08
C CYS A 193 -2.12 -4.64 -19.74
N PRO A 194 -2.31 -3.94 -20.87
CA PRO A 194 -1.25 -3.10 -21.43
C PRO A 194 -0.95 -1.92 -20.51
N GLU A 195 0.30 -1.63 -20.39
CA GLU A 195 1.13 -0.76 -19.56
C GLU A 195 0.89 0.75 -19.80
N TRP A 196 -0.34 1.27 -19.68
CA TRP A 196 -0.61 2.71 -19.83
C TRP A 196 -1.74 3.24 -18.92
N VAL A 197 -1.81 2.73 -17.69
CA VAL A 197 -2.48 3.43 -16.60
C VAL A 197 -1.36 3.93 -15.70
N ASP A 198 -1.31 5.23 -15.43
CA ASP A 198 -0.34 5.76 -14.48
C ASP A 198 -0.42 4.94 -13.19
N PRO A 199 0.64 4.20 -12.80
CA PRO A 199 0.62 3.33 -11.64
C PRO A 199 0.33 4.08 -10.34
N ALA A 200 0.49 5.40 -10.33
CA ALA A 200 0.18 6.26 -9.19
C ALA A 200 -1.33 6.37 -8.89
N ASP A 201 -2.20 6.22 -9.89
CA ASP A 201 -3.64 6.43 -9.70
C ASP A 201 -4.42 5.14 -9.34
N GLU A 202 -3.91 3.96 -9.69
CA GLU A 202 -4.52 2.68 -9.30
C GLU A 202 -4.12 2.21 -7.90
N GLU A 203 -2.91 2.55 -7.45
CA GLU A 203 -2.40 2.13 -6.14
C GLU A 203 -3.16 2.78 -4.97
N GLU A 204 -3.62 4.02 -5.09
CA GLU A 204 -4.25 4.71 -3.95
C GLU A 204 -5.66 4.20 -3.58
N GLY A 205 -6.44 3.69 -4.49
CA GLY A 205 -7.84 3.29 -4.20
C GLY A 205 -8.06 1.81 -3.95
N GLY A 206 -7.35 0.94 -4.68
CA GLY A 206 -7.46 -0.51 -4.58
C GLY A 206 -6.68 -1.08 -3.40
N ASP A 207 -5.50 -0.53 -3.18
CA ASP A 207 -4.58 -0.98 -2.14
C ASP A 207 -5.03 -0.58 -0.73
N LEU A 208 -5.70 0.56 -0.57
CA LEU A 208 -6.31 1.02 0.69
C LEU A 208 -7.34 0.03 1.23
N LEU A 209 -8.22 -0.49 0.38
CA LEU A 209 -9.24 -1.49 0.77
C LEU A 209 -8.63 -2.88 1.04
N ALA A 210 -7.61 -3.27 0.28
CA ALA A 210 -6.92 -4.53 0.46
C ALA A 210 -6.06 -4.51 1.74
N THR A 211 -5.42 -3.39 2.04
CA THR A 211 -4.56 -3.23 3.23
C THR A 211 -5.37 -3.16 4.52
N GLN A 212 -6.57 -2.58 4.48
CA GLN A 212 -7.45 -2.44 5.65
C GLN A 212 -8.03 -3.76 6.17
N ASN A 213 -8.16 -4.77 5.33
CA ASN A 213 -8.67 -6.07 5.75
C ASN A 213 -7.57 -7.03 6.21
N ARG A 214 -6.32 -6.62 6.17
CA ARG A 214 -5.20 -7.44 6.61
C ARG A 214 -4.89 -7.17 8.08
N GLY A 215 -4.91 -8.23 8.88
CA GLY A 215 -4.42 -8.24 10.23
C GLY A 215 -3.22 -9.16 10.37
N ARG A 216 -2.49 -9.03 11.46
CA ARG A 216 -1.37 -9.90 11.78
C ARG A 216 -1.65 -10.60 13.10
N VAL A 217 -1.64 -11.92 13.09
CA VAL A 217 -1.74 -12.75 14.29
C VAL A 217 -0.34 -13.22 14.66
N SER A 218 0.00 -13.12 15.93
CA SER A 218 1.27 -13.60 16.48
C SER A 218 1.02 -14.55 17.64
N VAL A 219 1.71 -15.66 17.64
CA VAL A 219 1.75 -16.61 18.74
C VAL A 219 3.19 -16.68 19.21
N SER A 220 3.43 -16.49 20.48
CA SER A 220 4.76 -16.68 21.08
C SER A 220 4.68 -17.56 22.30
N VAL A 221 5.66 -18.44 22.40
CA VAL A 221 5.87 -19.32 23.54
C VAL A 221 7.28 -19.12 24.01
N GLY A 222 7.46 -18.95 25.30
CA GLY A 222 8.76 -18.74 25.91
C GLY A 222 8.90 -19.45 27.23
N CYS A 223 10.14 -19.68 27.61
CA CYS A 223 10.50 -20.09 28.95
C CYS A 223 11.69 -19.26 29.42
N ASN A 224 11.73 -18.95 30.69
CA ASN A 224 12.85 -18.25 31.30
C ASN A 224 13.11 -18.81 32.70
N SER A 225 14.25 -18.49 33.26
CA SER A 225 14.68 -18.99 34.57
C SER A 225 13.76 -18.57 35.74
N TYR A 226 12.98 -17.48 35.54
CA TYR A 226 12.03 -17.00 36.56
C TYR A 226 10.61 -17.48 36.29
N ASP A 227 10.25 -17.55 35.01
CA ASP A 227 8.91 -17.90 34.58
C ASP A 227 9.01 -19.14 33.68
N LEU A 228 8.79 -20.30 34.27
CA LEU A 228 8.99 -21.59 33.63
C LEU A 228 8.30 -21.69 32.25
N PHE A 229 7.18 -20.98 32.08
CA PHE A 229 6.44 -21.00 30.83
C PHE A 229 5.64 -19.71 30.66
N GLU A 230 5.73 -19.11 29.50
CA GLU A 230 4.94 -17.95 29.07
C GLU A 230 4.42 -18.18 27.66
N ALA A 231 3.10 -18.10 27.50
CA ALA A 231 2.44 -18.11 26.19
C ALA A 231 1.78 -16.75 25.94
N ARG A 232 1.92 -16.22 24.72
CA ARG A 232 1.29 -14.96 24.30
C ARG A 232 0.60 -15.15 22.95
N LEU A 233 -0.61 -14.67 22.88
CA LEU A 233 -1.38 -14.58 21.63
C LEU A 233 -1.65 -13.11 21.34
N GLY A 234 -1.15 -12.63 20.23
CA GLY A 234 -1.29 -11.24 19.81
C GLY A 234 -2.03 -11.10 18.48
N VAL A 235 -2.80 -10.05 18.38
CA VAL A 235 -3.53 -9.67 17.17
C VAL A 235 -3.26 -8.20 16.89
N ASN A 236 -2.87 -7.87 15.67
CA ASN A 236 -2.66 -6.51 15.21
C ASN A 236 -3.57 -6.26 14.02
N CYS A 237 -4.42 -5.25 14.11
CA CYS A 237 -5.33 -4.82 13.05
C CYS A 237 -4.93 -3.44 12.54
N ILE A 238 -4.90 -3.26 11.23
CA ILE A 238 -4.69 -1.97 10.59
C ILE A 238 -6.06 -1.33 10.39
N LEU A 239 -6.33 -0.23 11.09
CA LEU A 239 -7.58 0.53 10.98
C LEU A 239 -7.49 1.60 9.90
N SER A 240 -6.34 2.21 9.74
CA SER A 240 -6.03 3.18 8.69
C SER A 240 -4.53 3.19 8.43
N GLU A 241 -4.06 3.90 7.42
CA GLU A 241 -2.62 4.04 7.12
C GLU A 241 -1.80 4.48 8.34
N LEU A 242 -2.36 5.36 9.16
CA LEU A 242 -1.71 5.94 10.34
C LEU A 242 -2.11 5.26 11.65
N THR A 243 -3.15 4.41 11.66
CA THR A 243 -3.72 3.87 12.91
C THR A 243 -3.70 2.34 12.91
N ARG A 244 -3.06 1.77 13.92
CA ARG A 244 -3.01 0.32 14.18
C ARG A 244 -3.49 0.04 15.58
N LEU A 245 -4.33 -0.98 15.73
CA LEU A 245 -4.81 -1.50 17.01
C LEU A 245 -4.15 -2.85 17.27
N SER A 246 -3.64 -3.05 18.48
CA SER A 246 -3.06 -4.31 18.90
C SER A 246 -3.72 -4.81 20.18
N GLY A 247 -3.96 -6.10 20.25
CA GLY A 247 -4.39 -6.82 21.43
C GLY A 247 -3.46 -8.00 21.66
N GLU A 248 -2.96 -8.19 22.87
CA GLU A 248 -2.10 -9.29 23.24
C GLU A 248 -2.59 -9.88 24.56
N ILE A 249 -2.83 -11.18 24.59
CA ILE A 249 -3.11 -11.94 25.80
C ILE A 249 -1.87 -12.73 26.16
N SER A 250 -1.47 -12.63 27.40
CA SER A 250 -0.35 -13.37 27.96
C SER A 250 -0.84 -14.28 29.10
N ALA A 251 -0.38 -15.52 29.07
CA ALA A 251 -0.53 -16.47 30.15
C ALA A 251 0.86 -16.88 30.63
N SER A 252 1.18 -16.57 31.86
CA SER A 252 2.48 -16.80 32.47
C SER A 252 2.31 -17.66 33.70
N TRP A 253 3.28 -18.56 33.95
CA TRP A 253 3.25 -19.44 35.11
C TRP A 253 3.26 -18.69 36.43
N MET A 254 4.03 -17.61 36.53
CA MET A 254 4.23 -16.84 37.77
C MET A 254 3.37 -15.57 37.81
N GLN A 255 3.01 -14.99 36.68
CA GLN A 255 2.33 -13.69 36.62
C GLN A 255 0.83 -13.79 36.36
N GLY A 256 0.32 -15.03 36.11
CA GLY A 256 -1.09 -15.24 35.80
C GLY A 256 -1.46 -14.79 34.37
N ILE A 257 -2.68 -14.31 34.18
CA ILE A 257 -3.25 -13.97 32.89
C ILE A 257 -3.36 -12.46 32.76
N GLY A 258 -2.80 -11.92 31.68
CA GLY A 258 -2.83 -10.50 31.35
C GLY A 258 -3.35 -10.23 29.94
N LEU A 259 -4.00 -9.09 29.76
CA LEU A 259 -4.42 -8.54 28.48
C LEU A 259 -3.70 -7.20 28.28
N LYS A 260 -3.06 -7.03 27.12
CA LYS A 260 -2.43 -5.77 26.75
C LYS A 260 -3.11 -5.20 25.50
N LEU A 261 -3.68 -4.03 25.64
CA LEU A 261 -4.26 -3.30 24.53
C LEU A 261 -3.30 -2.22 24.08
N GLY A 262 -3.09 -2.09 22.77
CA GLY A 262 -2.21 -1.08 22.19
C GLY A 262 -2.89 -0.33 21.06
N LEU A 263 -2.67 0.98 21.02
CA LEU A 263 -3.09 1.85 19.93
C LEU A 263 -1.85 2.59 19.43
N HIS A 264 -1.58 2.47 18.12
CA HIS A 264 -0.51 3.18 17.45
C HIS A 264 -1.10 4.13 16.43
N ARG A 265 -0.76 5.42 16.52
CA ARG A 265 -1.23 6.43 15.58
C ARG A 265 -0.18 7.50 15.35
N GLY A 266 0.24 7.70 14.08
CA GLY A 266 1.09 8.81 13.68
C GLY A 266 2.41 8.92 14.49
N GLY A 267 3.10 7.80 14.81
CA GLY A 267 4.30 7.79 15.64
C GLY A 267 4.03 7.77 17.15
N GLN A 268 2.77 7.87 17.58
CA GLN A 268 2.38 7.72 18.98
C GLN A 268 1.95 6.28 19.26
N SER A 269 2.33 5.73 20.40
CA SER A 269 1.86 4.43 20.86
C SER A 269 1.39 4.49 22.30
N TYR A 270 0.18 4.00 22.50
CA TYR A 270 -0.48 3.88 23.79
C TYR A 270 -0.55 2.39 24.14
N SER A 271 -0.17 2.02 25.33
CA SER A 271 -0.23 0.64 25.82
C SER A 271 -0.91 0.60 27.16
N LEU A 272 -1.99 -0.17 27.26
CA LEU A 272 -2.78 -0.38 28.46
C LEU A 272 -2.73 -1.86 28.82
N PRO A 273 -1.90 -2.29 29.78
CA PRO A 273 -1.92 -3.63 30.30
C PRO A 273 -3.01 -3.77 31.37
N ILE A 274 -3.81 -4.80 31.24
CA ILE A 274 -4.90 -5.15 32.15
C ILE A 274 -4.58 -6.53 32.72
N ARG A 275 -4.50 -6.66 34.02
CA ARG A 275 -4.36 -7.95 34.67
C ARG A 275 -5.73 -8.56 34.88
N LEU A 276 -5.96 -9.74 34.32
CA LEU A 276 -7.24 -10.43 34.36
C LEU A 276 -7.36 -11.37 35.56
N SER A 277 -6.30 -12.12 35.83
CA SER A 277 -6.25 -13.04 36.96
C SER A 277 -4.83 -13.24 37.44
N ASP A 278 -4.66 -13.38 38.76
CA ASP A 278 -3.40 -13.78 39.37
C ASP A 278 -3.24 -15.31 39.37
N ASN A 279 -4.36 -16.03 39.25
CA ASN A 279 -4.40 -17.46 39.13
C ASN A 279 -4.51 -17.92 37.68
N ARG A 280 -4.23 -19.19 37.43
CA ARG A 280 -4.28 -19.81 36.10
C ARG A 280 -5.69 -20.23 35.73
N ASP A 281 -6.68 -19.36 35.88
CA ASP A 281 -8.06 -19.67 35.62
C ASP A 281 -8.31 -19.65 34.11
N LEU A 282 -8.60 -20.82 33.54
CA LEU A 282 -8.97 -20.95 32.13
C LEU A 282 -10.20 -20.09 31.78
N ALA A 283 -11.09 -19.86 32.74
CA ALA A 283 -12.22 -18.96 32.56
C ALA A 283 -11.78 -17.51 32.32
N ALA A 284 -10.78 -17.01 33.07
CA ALA A 284 -10.21 -15.68 32.87
C ALA A 284 -9.54 -15.54 31.48
N LEU A 285 -8.88 -16.59 30.99
CA LEU A 285 -8.38 -16.64 29.63
C LEU A 285 -9.51 -16.57 28.61
N GLY A 286 -10.58 -17.35 28.81
CA GLY A 286 -11.74 -17.30 27.93
C GLY A 286 -12.42 -15.93 27.89
N TYR A 287 -12.69 -15.32 29.04
CA TYR A 287 -13.26 -13.97 29.09
C TYR A 287 -12.33 -12.93 28.52
N GLY A 288 -11.04 -13.02 28.77
CA GLY A 288 -10.03 -12.10 28.22
C GLY A 288 -9.84 -12.20 26.71
N THR A 289 -10.20 -13.32 26.07
CA THR A 289 -10.17 -13.49 24.62
C THR A 289 -11.51 -13.15 23.98
N ILE A 290 -12.59 -13.72 24.48
CA ILE A 290 -13.91 -13.67 23.86
C ILE A 290 -14.49 -12.24 23.95
N ILE A 291 -14.44 -11.61 25.12
CA ILE A 291 -15.03 -10.29 25.32
C ILE A 291 -14.39 -9.22 24.42
N PRO A 292 -13.07 -9.06 24.34
CA PRO A 292 -12.47 -8.10 23.41
C PRO A 292 -12.78 -8.39 21.95
N ILE A 293 -12.82 -9.65 21.54
CA ILE A 293 -13.17 -10.05 20.17
C ILE A 293 -14.62 -9.66 19.85
N LEU A 294 -15.56 -9.93 20.77
CA LEU A 294 -16.96 -9.53 20.60
C LEU A 294 -17.12 -8.01 20.54
N ILE A 295 -16.49 -7.28 21.46
CA ILE A 295 -16.52 -5.82 21.47
C ILE A 295 -15.94 -5.28 20.16
N PHE A 296 -14.80 -5.81 19.71
CA PHE A 296 -14.19 -5.42 18.45
C PHE A 296 -15.12 -5.71 17.26
N GLY A 297 -15.76 -6.89 17.21
CA GLY A 297 -16.72 -7.25 16.17
C GLY A 297 -17.93 -6.31 16.14
N VAL A 298 -18.48 -5.99 17.29
CA VAL A 298 -19.61 -5.06 17.44
C VAL A 298 -19.24 -3.64 17.02
N VAL A 299 -18.12 -3.11 17.51
CA VAL A 299 -17.65 -1.75 17.16
C VAL A 299 -17.32 -1.68 15.67
N ARG A 300 -16.69 -2.71 15.12
CA ARG A 300 -16.37 -2.78 13.70
C ARG A 300 -17.64 -2.77 12.85
N SER A 301 -18.61 -3.64 13.14
CA SER A 301 -19.83 -3.79 12.32
C SER A 301 -20.77 -2.59 12.42
N LEU A 302 -20.93 -2.02 13.62
CA LEU A 302 -21.91 -0.96 13.88
C LEU A 302 -21.36 0.46 13.64
N VAL A 303 -20.07 0.68 13.85
CA VAL A 303 -19.47 2.02 13.77
C VAL A 303 -18.49 2.14 12.62
N TYR A 304 -17.52 1.23 12.54
CA TYR A 304 -16.40 1.38 11.61
C TYR A 304 -16.81 1.09 10.15
N ASP A 305 -17.47 -0.03 9.89
CA ASP A 305 -17.86 -0.42 8.53
C ASP A 305 -18.83 0.58 7.87
N PRO A 306 -19.90 1.09 8.53
CA PRO A 306 -20.78 2.09 7.93
C PRO A 306 -20.05 3.42 7.69
N TRP A 307 -19.20 3.84 8.63
CA TRP A 307 -18.39 5.05 8.47
C TRP A 307 -17.44 4.94 7.28
N MET A 308 -16.73 3.82 7.14
CA MET A 308 -15.84 3.56 6.01
C MET A 308 -16.56 3.52 4.67
N ARG A 309 -17.73 2.85 4.60
CA ARG A 309 -18.55 2.84 3.39
C ARG A 309 -18.94 4.27 2.98
N GLN A 310 -19.26 5.11 3.94
CA GLN A 310 -19.58 6.52 3.67
C GLN A 310 -18.37 7.28 3.14
N GLN A 311 -17.18 7.07 3.70
CA GLN A 311 -15.93 7.70 3.23
C GLN A 311 -15.59 7.26 1.81
N ILE A 312 -15.67 5.96 1.54
CA ILE A 312 -15.41 5.39 0.20
C ILE A 312 -16.37 5.98 -0.83
N ARG A 313 -17.68 6.06 -0.51
CA ARG A 313 -18.67 6.70 -1.40
C ARG A 313 -18.32 8.15 -1.69
N ARG A 314 -17.94 8.93 -0.66
CA ARG A 314 -17.50 10.33 -0.84
C ARG A 314 -16.28 10.44 -1.75
N LEU A 315 -15.26 9.60 -1.55
CA LEU A 315 -14.07 9.58 -2.39
C LEU A 315 -14.40 9.19 -3.85
N GLN A 316 -15.27 8.19 -4.05
CA GLN A 316 -15.75 7.80 -5.37
C GLN A 316 -16.54 8.93 -6.05
N GLU A 317 -17.38 9.66 -5.31
CA GLU A 317 -18.11 10.82 -5.85
C GLU A 317 -17.16 11.94 -6.26
N VAL A 318 -16.15 12.26 -5.44
CA VAL A 318 -15.13 13.27 -5.76
C VAL A 318 -14.35 12.85 -7.01
N ARG A 319 -13.92 11.57 -7.07
CA ARG A 319 -13.21 11.02 -8.23
C ARG A 319 -14.09 11.08 -9.51
N ARG A 320 -15.37 10.69 -9.40
CA ARG A 320 -16.32 10.80 -10.52
C ARG A 320 -16.50 12.25 -10.99
N ARG A 321 -16.58 13.22 -10.07
CA ARG A 321 -16.67 14.65 -10.43
C ARG A 321 -15.42 15.11 -11.17
N ARG A 322 -14.22 14.85 -10.64
CA ARG A 322 -12.96 15.19 -11.32
C ARG A 322 -12.84 14.59 -12.71
N LEU A 323 -13.23 13.32 -12.84
CA LEU A 323 -13.19 12.63 -14.13
C LEU A 323 -14.18 13.27 -15.14
N ARG A 324 -15.39 13.62 -14.69
CA ARG A 324 -16.37 14.35 -15.53
C ARG A 324 -15.82 15.70 -15.97
N ASP A 325 -15.21 16.45 -15.07
CA ASP A 325 -14.64 17.77 -15.40
C ASP A 325 -13.50 17.62 -16.42
N GLN A 326 -12.62 16.62 -16.25
CA GLN A 326 -11.57 16.32 -17.23
C GLN A 326 -12.13 15.90 -18.59
N LEU A 327 -13.16 15.04 -18.64
CA LEU A 327 -13.79 14.64 -19.88
C LEU A 327 -14.48 15.82 -20.58
N GLN A 328 -15.12 16.72 -19.82
CA GLN A 328 -15.70 17.94 -20.40
C GLN A 328 -14.64 18.85 -20.99
N GLN A 329 -13.49 19.00 -20.33
CA GLN A 329 -12.36 19.77 -20.85
C GLN A 329 -11.82 19.16 -22.14
N LEU A 330 -11.51 17.85 -22.17
CA LEU A 330 -11.01 17.13 -23.35
C LEU A 330 -12.01 17.22 -24.52
N ARG A 331 -13.30 17.10 -24.23
CA ARG A 331 -14.35 17.30 -25.21
C ARG A 331 -14.33 18.71 -25.78
N GLY A 332 -14.20 19.73 -24.93
CA GLY A 332 -14.11 21.13 -25.36
C GLY A 332 -12.91 21.35 -26.27
N GLU A 333 -11.75 20.83 -25.94
CA GLU A 333 -10.52 20.90 -26.73
C GLU A 333 -10.68 20.18 -28.08
N ALA A 334 -11.25 18.97 -28.10
CA ALA A 334 -11.51 18.23 -29.33
C ALA A 334 -12.49 18.97 -30.25
N MET A 335 -13.60 19.50 -29.70
CA MET A 335 -14.56 20.28 -30.49
C MET A 335 -13.97 21.57 -31.05
N ALA A 336 -13.15 22.29 -30.27
CA ALA A 336 -12.45 23.48 -30.74
C ALA A 336 -11.49 23.13 -31.88
N THR A 337 -10.74 22.04 -31.76
CA THR A 337 -9.84 21.54 -32.80
C THR A 337 -10.60 21.15 -34.07
N GLN A 338 -11.72 20.44 -33.91
CA GLN A 338 -12.61 20.08 -35.07
C GLN A 338 -13.15 21.31 -35.77
N ALA A 339 -13.57 22.34 -35.04
CA ALA A 339 -14.06 23.59 -35.62
C ALA A 339 -12.98 24.28 -36.49
N LEU A 340 -11.71 24.27 -36.03
CA LEU A 340 -10.59 24.78 -36.82
C LEU A 340 -10.35 23.95 -38.10
N MET A 341 -10.56 22.64 -38.05
CA MET A 341 -10.36 21.72 -39.16
C MET A 341 -11.54 21.76 -40.18
N GLN A 342 -12.69 22.32 -39.83
CA GLN A 342 -13.91 22.25 -40.65
C GLN A 342 -13.70 22.87 -42.05
N HIS A 343 -13.04 24.01 -42.15
CA HIS A 343 -12.73 24.63 -43.45
C HIS A 343 -11.79 23.76 -44.31
N ALA A 344 -10.79 23.16 -43.68
CA ALA A 344 -9.88 22.28 -44.38
C ALA A 344 -10.57 21.01 -44.85
N SER A 345 -11.42 20.41 -43.97
CA SER A 345 -12.20 19.21 -44.33
C SER A 345 -13.17 19.43 -45.49
N THR A 346 -13.87 20.55 -45.52
CA THR A 346 -14.77 20.90 -46.64
C THR A 346 -14.02 21.12 -47.96
N ARG A 347 -12.83 21.75 -47.90
CA ARG A 347 -11.95 21.94 -49.07
C ARG A 347 -11.47 20.61 -49.61
N VAL A 348 -10.96 19.73 -48.73
CA VAL A 348 -10.48 18.39 -49.12
C VAL A 348 -11.65 17.56 -49.67
N ALA A 349 -12.81 17.56 -49.01
CA ALA A 349 -13.99 16.84 -49.46
C ALA A 349 -14.46 17.30 -50.83
N SER A 350 -14.44 18.61 -51.12
CA SER A 350 -14.82 19.15 -52.43
C SER A 350 -13.82 18.76 -53.54
N ALA A 351 -12.51 18.79 -53.25
CA ALA A 351 -11.46 18.36 -54.17
C ALA A 351 -11.59 16.84 -54.46
N GLU A 352 -11.76 16.01 -53.45
CA GLU A 352 -11.92 14.57 -53.61
C GLU A 352 -13.22 14.23 -54.37
N LYS A 353 -14.32 14.96 -54.13
CA LYS A 353 -15.58 14.78 -54.85
C LYS A 353 -15.47 15.08 -56.35
N ALA A 354 -14.68 16.09 -56.72
CA ALA A 354 -14.43 16.45 -58.12
C ALA A 354 -13.75 15.32 -58.91
N VAL A 355 -12.83 14.59 -58.26
CA VAL A 355 -12.04 13.49 -58.85
C VAL A 355 -12.68 12.11 -58.61
N LYS A 356 -13.87 12.06 -58.02
CA LYS A 356 -14.53 10.80 -57.52
C LYS A 356 -13.62 10.01 -56.53
N GLY A 357 -12.77 10.70 -55.80
CA GLY A 357 -11.89 10.14 -54.77
C GLY A 357 -12.60 9.75 -53.48
N LEU A 358 -11.87 9.74 -52.34
CA LEU A 358 -12.36 9.32 -51.06
C LEU A 358 -13.03 10.47 -50.29
N VAL A 359 -14.36 10.35 -50.10
CA VAL A 359 -15.13 11.32 -49.30
C VAL A 359 -15.77 10.61 -48.12
N ILE A 360 -15.46 11.07 -46.91
CA ILE A 360 -16.00 10.53 -45.65
C ILE A 360 -17.38 11.20 -45.44
N VAL A 361 -18.45 10.40 -45.38
CA VAL A 361 -19.81 10.85 -45.18
C VAL A 361 -20.11 10.99 -43.70
N LYS A 362 -19.72 10.01 -42.90
CA LYS A 362 -19.93 10.00 -41.45
C LYS A 362 -18.89 9.12 -40.78
N ALA A 363 -18.34 9.59 -39.65
CA ALA A 363 -17.46 8.77 -38.85
C ALA A 363 -17.75 8.98 -37.36
N LEU A 364 -17.90 7.88 -36.63
CA LEU A 364 -18.18 7.87 -35.19
C LEU A 364 -17.14 7.02 -34.47
N TYR A 365 -16.56 7.59 -33.41
CA TYR A 365 -15.56 6.93 -32.56
C TYR A 365 -16.07 6.78 -31.13
N GLY A 366 -15.91 5.61 -30.53
CA GLY A 366 -16.31 5.31 -29.15
C GLY A 366 -17.10 4.02 -29.02
N GLN A 367 -18.09 4.02 -28.14
CA GLN A 367 -19.01 2.89 -27.97
C GLN A 367 -20.15 2.97 -29.01
N LEU A 368 -20.17 2.03 -29.93
CA LEU A 368 -21.17 1.96 -30.97
C LEU A 368 -22.31 1.00 -30.57
N ARG A 369 -23.53 1.27 -31.08
CA ARG A 369 -24.68 0.41 -30.82
C ARG A 369 -24.57 -0.89 -31.65
N PRO A 370 -24.67 -2.07 -31.02
CA PRO A 370 -24.65 -3.34 -31.74
C PRO A 370 -25.86 -3.40 -32.67
N GLY A 371 -25.63 -3.70 -33.97
CA GLY A 371 -26.65 -3.79 -34.99
C GLY A 371 -26.93 -2.51 -35.81
N ASN A 372 -26.66 -1.32 -35.29
CA ASN A 372 -26.74 -0.08 -36.07
C ASN A 372 -25.62 0.90 -35.66
N PRO A 373 -24.40 0.73 -36.18
CA PRO A 373 -23.26 1.54 -35.82
C PRO A 373 -23.33 2.99 -36.30
N ALA A 374 -24.23 3.30 -37.26
CA ALA A 374 -24.41 4.65 -37.78
C ALA A 374 -25.20 5.57 -36.84
N VAL A 375 -25.92 5.02 -35.86
CA VAL A 375 -26.71 5.79 -34.90
C VAL A 375 -25.95 5.88 -33.57
N PRO A 376 -25.67 7.09 -33.07
CA PRO A 376 -25.05 7.25 -31.78
C PRO A 376 -25.92 6.64 -30.67
N PRO A 377 -25.35 5.96 -29.67
CA PRO A 377 -26.11 5.51 -28.52
C PRO A 377 -26.68 6.70 -27.76
N GLU A 378 -27.77 6.49 -27.03
CA GLU A 378 -28.35 7.53 -26.18
C GLU A 378 -27.28 7.97 -25.12
N PRO A 379 -27.17 9.28 -24.88
CA PRO A 379 -26.25 9.79 -23.89
C PRO A 379 -26.60 9.24 -22.50
N ASP A 380 -25.64 8.66 -21.82
CA ASP A 380 -25.76 8.24 -20.43
C ASP A 380 -25.56 9.44 -19.50
N ASP A 381 -25.87 9.30 -18.21
CA ASP A 381 -25.66 10.34 -17.18
C ASP A 381 -24.23 10.93 -17.18
N GLY A 382 -23.26 10.28 -17.83
CA GLY A 382 -21.86 10.70 -17.99
C GLY A 382 -21.57 11.55 -19.23
N GLY A 383 -22.48 11.66 -20.21
CA GLY A 383 -22.28 12.37 -21.48
C GLY A 383 -22.36 11.45 -22.69
N PRO A 384 -22.08 11.95 -23.92
CA PRO A 384 -22.12 11.16 -25.11
C PRO A 384 -21.04 10.09 -25.13
N LEU A 385 -21.45 8.86 -25.44
CA LEU A 385 -20.61 7.67 -25.50
C LEU A 385 -19.80 7.55 -26.80
N CYS A 386 -20.07 8.42 -27.77
CA CYS A 386 -19.36 8.47 -29.05
C CYS A 386 -19.10 9.92 -29.48
N LEU A 387 -18.04 10.08 -30.27
CA LEU A 387 -17.60 11.34 -30.86
C LEU A 387 -17.74 11.28 -32.35
N ASP A 388 -18.27 12.36 -32.97
CA ASP A 388 -18.23 12.55 -34.43
C ASP A 388 -16.82 13.01 -34.83
N VAL A 389 -16.15 12.23 -35.65
CA VAL A 389 -14.77 12.45 -36.12
C VAL A 389 -14.69 12.58 -37.63
N THR A 390 -15.80 12.94 -38.29
CA THR A 390 -15.89 13.08 -39.74
C THR A 390 -14.91 14.13 -40.28
N ALA A 391 -14.84 15.30 -39.64
CA ALA A 391 -13.96 16.38 -40.09
C ALA A 391 -12.47 16.07 -39.91
N PRO A 392 -11.99 15.57 -38.75
CA PRO A 392 -10.62 15.18 -38.60
C PRO A 392 -10.16 14.10 -39.58
N LEU A 393 -10.99 13.08 -39.79
CA LEU A 393 -10.63 12.00 -40.70
C LEU A 393 -10.64 12.47 -42.17
N GLN A 394 -11.53 13.39 -42.58
CA GLN A 394 -11.49 13.93 -43.92
C GLN A 394 -10.24 14.78 -44.20
N VAL A 395 -9.75 15.51 -43.23
CA VAL A 395 -8.49 16.25 -43.34
C VAL A 395 -7.27 15.31 -43.47
N ALA A 396 -7.35 14.14 -42.85
CA ALA A 396 -6.28 13.13 -42.88
C ALA A 396 -6.25 12.29 -44.18
N VAL A 397 -7.16 12.55 -45.16
CA VAL A 397 -7.17 11.88 -46.47
C VAL A 397 -6.00 12.42 -47.30
N GLU A 398 -5.08 11.54 -47.70
CA GLU A 398 -3.97 11.83 -48.58
C GLU A 398 -3.96 10.89 -49.77
N ASN A 399 -3.79 11.45 -51.00
CA ASN A 399 -3.72 10.68 -52.24
C ASN A 399 -4.89 9.70 -52.42
N HIS A 400 -6.12 10.15 -52.15
CA HIS A 400 -7.34 9.36 -52.19
C HIS A 400 -7.40 8.17 -51.26
N GLN A 401 -6.55 8.15 -50.21
CA GLN A 401 -6.47 7.08 -49.22
C GLN A 401 -6.45 7.66 -47.79
N LEU A 402 -6.97 6.88 -46.86
CA LEU A 402 -6.81 7.15 -45.43
C LEU A 402 -6.22 5.92 -44.77
N ARG A 403 -5.11 6.11 -44.03
CA ARG A 403 -4.45 5.06 -43.26
C ARG A 403 -4.29 5.52 -41.83
N LEU A 404 -4.91 4.81 -40.90
CA LEU A 404 -4.70 4.96 -39.46
C LEU A 404 -3.93 3.76 -38.95
N PRO A 405 -2.77 3.96 -38.30
CA PRO A 405 -2.03 2.87 -37.71
C PRO A 405 -2.83 2.24 -36.56
N PRO A 406 -2.56 0.96 -36.23
CA PRO A 406 -3.09 0.38 -34.99
C PRO A 406 -2.51 1.10 -33.80
N GLY A 407 -3.36 1.44 -32.82
CA GLY A 407 -2.94 2.16 -31.62
C GLY A 407 -4.09 3.00 -31.06
N ARG A 408 -3.77 3.86 -30.12
CA ARG A 408 -4.75 4.68 -29.40
C ARG A 408 -5.15 5.91 -30.26
N TRP A 409 -6.30 5.85 -30.89
CA TRP A 409 -6.78 6.93 -31.75
C TRP A 409 -7.29 8.16 -30.97
N ALA A 410 -7.56 8.01 -29.68
CA ALA A 410 -7.91 9.13 -28.80
C ALA A 410 -6.84 10.25 -28.76
N ASP A 411 -5.58 9.93 -29.12
CA ASP A 411 -4.46 10.89 -29.12
C ASP A 411 -4.35 11.66 -30.43
N LEU A 412 -5.18 11.34 -31.43
CA LEU A 412 -5.23 12.05 -32.70
C LEU A 412 -5.87 13.43 -32.54
N GLN A 413 -5.46 14.38 -33.36
CA GLN A 413 -6.01 15.75 -33.34
C GLN A 413 -7.51 15.75 -33.61
N GLY A 414 -8.28 16.37 -32.72
CA GLY A 414 -9.74 16.41 -32.79
C GLY A 414 -10.45 15.15 -32.28
N PHE A 415 -9.70 14.22 -31.67
CA PHE A 415 -10.23 13.06 -30.99
C PHE A 415 -10.12 13.23 -29.46
N TYR A 416 -10.88 12.49 -28.71
CA TYR A 416 -10.74 12.18 -27.28
C TYR A 416 -11.41 10.85 -26.98
N ASP A 417 -11.12 10.26 -25.84
CA ASP A 417 -11.75 9.01 -25.43
C ASP A 417 -13.08 9.26 -24.67
N PRO A 418 -14.25 9.09 -25.30
CA PRO A 418 -15.53 9.31 -24.64
C PRO A 418 -15.84 8.25 -23.57
N CYS A 419 -15.14 7.11 -23.58
CA CYS A 419 -15.37 5.98 -22.68
C CYS A 419 -14.40 5.92 -21.49
N ALA A 420 -13.48 6.88 -21.34
CA ALA A 420 -12.45 6.87 -20.30
C ALA A 420 -12.99 6.80 -18.86
N GLY A 421 -14.25 7.15 -18.63
CA GLY A 421 -14.88 7.10 -17.31
C GLY A 421 -15.72 5.86 -17.01
N LEU A 422 -16.06 5.07 -18.03
CA LEU A 422 -17.00 3.96 -17.88
C LEU A 422 -16.36 2.69 -17.33
N THR A 423 -15.07 2.50 -17.54
CA THR A 423 -14.32 1.32 -17.08
C THR A 423 -14.23 1.21 -15.56
N THR A 424 -14.40 2.33 -14.83
CA THR A 424 -14.26 2.37 -13.37
C THR A 424 -15.60 2.30 -12.61
N ALA A 425 -16.75 2.43 -13.28
CA ALA A 425 -18.04 2.58 -12.62
C ALA A 425 -18.77 1.26 -12.33
N SER A 426 -18.35 0.14 -12.91
CA SER A 426 -19.05 -1.15 -12.75
C SER A 426 -18.33 -2.05 -11.73
N ALA A 427 -18.23 -1.60 -10.48
CA ALA A 427 -17.81 -2.45 -9.36
C ALA A 427 -18.91 -3.47 -8.97
N GLY A 428 -19.39 -4.28 -9.91
CA GLY A 428 -20.43 -5.25 -9.60
C GLY A 428 -20.90 -6.17 -10.72
N GLY A 429 -20.40 -6.01 -11.93
CA GLY A 429 -20.89 -6.86 -13.01
C GLY A 429 -19.87 -7.00 -14.14
N LEU A 430 -19.74 -8.24 -14.59
CA LEU A 430 -19.06 -8.63 -15.83
C LEU A 430 -19.63 -7.87 -17.04
N LEU A 431 -19.33 -6.59 -17.20
CA LEU A 431 -19.48 -5.97 -18.50
C LEU A 431 -18.14 -6.11 -19.22
N PRO A 432 -18.15 -6.67 -20.46
CA PRO A 432 -16.94 -6.79 -21.25
C PRO A 432 -16.33 -5.39 -21.38
N MET A 433 -14.98 -5.32 -21.31
CA MET A 433 -14.23 -4.10 -21.62
C MET A 433 -14.89 -3.44 -22.83
N THR A 434 -15.40 -2.21 -22.66
CA THR A 434 -16.07 -1.48 -23.74
C THR A 434 -15.04 -1.26 -24.84
N ARG A 435 -15.16 -2.07 -25.89
CA ARG A 435 -14.29 -1.96 -27.07
C ARG A 435 -14.54 -0.61 -27.69
N ARG A 436 -13.49 0.16 -27.90
CA ARG A 436 -13.54 1.41 -28.66
C ARG A 436 -13.56 1.05 -30.13
N LEU A 437 -14.62 1.40 -30.80
CA LEU A 437 -14.84 1.10 -32.21
C LEU A 437 -14.89 2.40 -32.99
N LEU A 438 -14.37 2.36 -34.21
CA LEU A 438 -14.49 3.43 -35.17
C LEU A 438 -15.40 2.94 -36.31
N PHE A 439 -16.53 3.61 -36.49
CA PHE A 439 -17.40 3.46 -37.66
C PHE A 439 -17.07 4.52 -38.69
N VAL A 440 -16.87 4.13 -39.94
CA VAL A 440 -16.64 5.06 -41.04
C VAL A 440 -17.54 4.68 -42.22
N ALA A 441 -18.42 5.60 -42.62
CA ALA A 441 -19.16 5.55 -43.86
C ALA A 441 -18.51 6.49 -44.86
N TYR A 442 -18.15 6.01 -46.03
CA TYR A 442 -17.43 6.79 -47.03
C TYR A 442 -17.91 6.50 -48.44
N SER A 443 -17.72 7.44 -49.35
CA SER A 443 -17.98 7.30 -50.77
C SER A 443 -16.68 7.27 -51.55
N PHE A 444 -16.53 6.29 -52.45
CA PHE A 444 -15.40 6.17 -53.34
C PHE A 444 -15.86 5.71 -54.71
N ASN A 445 -15.45 6.39 -55.79
CA ASN A 445 -15.94 6.20 -57.16
C ASN A 445 -17.50 6.25 -57.28
N GLY A 446 -18.16 7.04 -56.42
CA GLY A 446 -19.63 7.14 -56.40
C GLY A 446 -20.34 5.96 -55.72
N LEU A 447 -19.61 5.01 -55.15
CA LEU A 447 -20.13 3.85 -54.41
C LEU A 447 -20.01 4.07 -52.89
N HIS A 448 -21.03 3.65 -52.14
CA HIS A 448 -21.04 3.73 -50.69
C HIS A 448 -20.38 2.53 -50.04
N HIS A 449 -19.59 2.82 -49.05
CA HIS A 449 -18.83 1.83 -48.28
C HIS A 449 -18.99 2.11 -46.78
N GLU A 450 -19.06 1.07 -45.98
CA GLU A 450 -19.13 1.15 -44.53
C GLU A 450 -18.13 0.18 -43.88
N VAL A 451 -17.51 0.61 -42.80
CA VAL A 451 -16.59 -0.21 -42.04
C VAL A 451 -16.67 0.09 -40.57
N VAL A 452 -16.55 -0.94 -39.75
CA VAL A 452 -16.34 -0.86 -38.29
C VAL A 452 -15.00 -1.53 -37.96
N VAL A 453 -14.13 -0.80 -37.30
CA VAL A 453 -12.79 -1.27 -36.98
C VAL A 453 -12.46 -1.02 -35.52
N ASP A 454 -11.71 -1.91 -34.92
CA ASP A 454 -11.16 -1.77 -33.58
C ASP A 454 -9.80 -1.04 -33.65
N GLU A 455 -9.45 -0.28 -32.63
CA GLU A 455 -8.14 0.41 -32.50
C GLU A 455 -6.94 -0.55 -32.70
N THR A 456 -7.11 -1.82 -32.35
CA THR A 456 -6.04 -2.83 -32.45
C THR A 456 -5.74 -3.25 -33.88
N GLN A 457 -6.68 -3.07 -34.82
CA GLN A 457 -6.58 -3.54 -36.20
C GLN A 457 -6.04 -2.49 -37.16
N GLY A 458 -6.13 -1.19 -36.78
CA GLY A 458 -5.85 -0.10 -37.70
C GLY A 458 -6.90 0.02 -38.83
N LEU A 459 -6.90 1.15 -39.54
CA LEU A 459 -7.82 1.42 -40.65
C LEU A 459 -7.05 1.72 -41.93
N ALA A 460 -7.42 1.06 -43.03
CA ALA A 460 -6.97 1.40 -44.38
C ALA A 460 -8.16 1.43 -45.32
N ILE A 461 -8.46 2.59 -45.89
CA ILE A 461 -9.54 2.79 -46.88
C ILE A 461 -9.04 3.56 -48.08
N PRO A 462 -9.60 3.35 -49.32
CA PRO A 462 -10.72 2.49 -49.64
C PRO A 462 -10.35 1.01 -49.81
N MET A 463 -11.29 0.10 -49.47
CA MET A 463 -11.18 -1.32 -49.75
C MET A 463 -12.44 -1.88 -50.37
N ALA A 464 -12.31 -2.79 -51.36
CA ALA A 464 -13.46 -3.40 -52.03
C ALA A 464 -14.37 -4.20 -51.08
N LYS A 465 -13.82 -4.78 -50.02
CA LYS A 465 -14.59 -5.55 -49.02
C LYS A 465 -15.59 -4.71 -48.20
N HIS A 466 -15.43 -3.39 -48.17
CA HIS A 466 -16.30 -2.46 -47.41
C HIS A 466 -17.54 -2.01 -48.19
N ARG A 467 -17.69 -2.48 -49.45
CA ARG A 467 -18.80 -2.08 -50.28
C ARG A 467 -20.13 -2.60 -49.71
N VAL A 468 -21.04 -1.69 -49.44
CA VAL A 468 -22.41 -2.03 -49.06
C VAL A 468 -23.14 -2.39 -50.32
N ALA A 469 -23.67 -3.64 -50.41
CA ALA A 469 -24.54 -4.04 -51.48
C ALA A 469 -25.81 -3.14 -51.46
N ALA A 470 -26.14 -2.55 -52.57
CA ALA A 470 -27.35 -1.73 -52.70
C ALA A 470 -28.58 -2.62 -52.57
N HIS A 471 -28.90 -3.07 -51.35
CA HIS A 471 -30.12 -3.81 -51.08
C HIS A 471 -30.91 -3.18 -49.93
N ALA A 472 -32.09 -2.77 -50.31
CA ALA A 472 -33.27 -2.53 -49.50
C ALA A 472 -33.23 -1.33 -48.54
N ARG A 473 -33.62 -0.22 -49.04
CA ARG A 473 -34.50 0.67 -48.29
C ARG A 473 -35.93 0.19 -48.34
#